data_da5108cfed327cd326c9db000126f477
#
_entry.id   da5108cfed327cd326c9db000126f477
#
_cell.length_a   1.000
_cell.length_b   1.000
_cell.length_c   1.000
_cell.angle_alpha   90.00
_cell.angle_beta   90.00
_cell.angle_gamma   90.00
#
_symmetry.space_group_name_H-M   'P 1'
#
loop_
_entity.id
_entity.type
_entity.pdbx_description
1 polymer ?
#
loop_
_entity_poly.entity_id
_entity_poly.type
_entity_poly.pdbx_seq_one_letter_code
_entity_poly.pdbx_strand_id
1 'polypeptide(L)'
;MRKSIHLLSIPVVACCLSCTSGKVLPPEPILPVPEPKQVEWQQMETYAFIHFGLNTFNDREWGYGDTDPKTFNPTNLDCEQWAQTLVKAGMKGVILTAKHHDGFCLWPFEGTDYSVKNSPWKNGKGNVVKELSEACKKYGLKFAVYLSPWDRHQANYGTPEYLPYFYAQLHDLLTNYGPVFEVWFDGANGGDGWYGGAKDIRTIDRKNYYNYPRIYEMLDSIQPQAIIFSDGGPGCRWVGNEKGFAGATNWSFLRKGEVHPGYDKSYELQYGHPDGNQWVPAECDVSIRPGWFYHP
;
A
#
# COMPACT_ATOMS: atom_id res chain seq x y z
N MET A 1 -72.87 59.52 34.97
CA MET A 1 -71.43 59.77 34.98
C MET A 1 -70.70 58.53 34.49
N ARG A 2 -70.30 58.53 33.16
CA ARG A 2 -69.51 57.40 32.53
C ARG A 2 -68.06 57.86 32.61
N LYS A 3 -67.22 57.06 33.27
CA LYS A 3 -65.77 57.26 33.23
C LYS A 3 -65.16 56.49 32.04
N SER A 4 -64.54 57.21 31.11
CA SER A 4 -63.79 56.65 30.03
C SER A 4 -62.39 56.32 30.52
N ILE A 5 -61.98 55.04 30.35
CA ILE A 5 -60.65 54.55 30.60
C ILE A 5 -59.88 54.61 29.31
N HIS A 6 -58.87 55.48 29.23
CA HIS A 6 -57.91 55.48 28.10
C HIS A 6 -56.86 54.43 28.34
N LEU A 7 -56.82 53.38 27.49
CA LEU A 7 -55.72 52.47 27.45
C LEU A 7 -54.57 53.10 26.66
N LEU A 8 -53.44 53.29 27.32
CA LEU A 8 -52.17 53.68 26.70
C LEU A 8 -51.53 52.39 26.12
N SER A 9 -51.47 52.32 24.77
CA SER A 9 -50.72 51.27 24.09
C SER A 9 -49.28 51.65 23.99
N ILE A 10 -48.39 50.94 24.66
CA ILE A 10 -46.92 51.08 24.55
C ILE A 10 -46.45 50.19 23.36
N PRO A 11 -45.81 50.76 22.33
CA PRO A 11 -45.26 49.95 21.28
C PRO A 11 -44.02 49.19 21.80
N VAL A 12 -44.07 47.87 21.78
CA VAL A 12 -42.89 47.02 21.99
C VAL A 12 -42.07 47.03 20.71
N VAL A 13 -40.97 47.77 20.71
CA VAL A 13 -39.97 47.68 19.63
C VAL A 13 -39.16 46.41 19.85
N ALA A 14 -39.46 45.37 19.10
CA ALA A 14 -38.65 44.17 19.05
C ALA A 14 -37.35 44.49 18.25
N CYS A 15 -36.25 44.72 18.95
CA CYS A 15 -34.91 44.71 18.35
C CYS A 15 -34.56 43.31 17.97
N CYS A 16 -34.78 42.95 16.68
CA CYS A 16 -34.18 41.76 16.10
C CYS A 16 -32.65 42.01 15.96
N LEU A 17 -31.91 41.54 17.00
CA LEU A 17 -30.47 41.35 16.89
C LEU A 17 -30.22 40.24 15.91
N SER A 18 -30.04 40.59 14.61
CA SER A 18 -29.50 39.68 13.60
C SER A 18 -28.05 39.38 13.99
N CYS A 19 -27.86 38.26 14.73
CA CYS A 19 -26.52 37.65 14.81
C CYS A 19 -26.14 37.17 13.39
N THR A 20 -25.52 38.02 12.62
CA THR A 20 -24.73 37.58 11.49
C THR A 20 -23.57 36.80 12.08
N SER A 21 -23.70 35.48 12.15
CA SER A 21 -22.57 34.60 12.38
C SER A 21 -21.65 34.75 11.19
N GLY A 22 -20.75 35.73 11.24
CA GLY A 22 -19.65 35.79 10.30
C GLY A 22 -18.94 34.45 10.35
N LYS A 23 -18.94 33.70 9.24
CA LYS A 23 -18.12 32.50 9.16
C LYS A 23 -16.69 32.94 9.43
N VAL A 24 -16.19 32.60 10.61
CA VAL A 24 -14.77 32.74 10.90
C VAL A 24 -14.07 31.78 9.97
N LEU A 25 -13.29 32.29 9.04
CA LEU A 25 -12.48 31.44 8.17
C LEU A 25 -11.47 30.67 9.02
N PRO A 26 -11.20 29.41 8.69
CA PRO A 26 -10.14 28.67 9.35
C PRO A 26 -8.80 29.40 9.16
N PRO A 27 -7.86 29.27 10.09
CA PRO A 27 -6.53 29.82 9.91
C PRO A 27 -5.87 29.19 8.67
N GLU A 28 -4.97 29.96 8.04
CA GLU A 28 -4.18 29.44 6.92
C GLU A 28 -3.37 28.21 7.36
N PRO A 29 -3.31 27.14 6.53
CA PRO A 29 -2.58 25.95 6.87
C PRO A 29 -1.08 26.22 6.97
N ILE A 30 -0.43 25.58 7.93
CA ILE A 30 1.05 25.54 8.02
C ILE A 30 1.56 24.37 7.19
N LEU A 31 2.36 24.65 6.18
CA LEU A 31 2.93 23.61 5.30
C LEU A 31 4.04 22.82 5.99
N PRO A 32 4.24 21.52 5.61
CA PRO A 32 3.47 20.77 4.61
C PRO A 32 2.13 20.23 5.17
N VAL A 33 1.13 20.12 4.29
CA VAL A 33 -0.18 19.52 4.62
C VAL A 33 -0.36 18.22 3.83
N PRO A 34 -1.21 17.27 4.31
CA PRO A 34 -1.50 16.06 3.58
C PRO A 34 -2.28 16.33 2.29
N GLU A 35 -2.07 15.52 1.28
CA GLU A 35 -2.95 15.44 0.12
C GLU A 35 -4.29 14.80 0.51
N PRO A 36 -5.41 15.11 -0.19
CA PRO A 36 -6.71 14.49 0.09
C PRO A 36 -6.66 12.96 0.15
N LYS A 37 -5.94 12.31 -0.78
CA LYS A 37 -5.79 10.86 -0.80
C LYS A 37 -5.06 10.31 0.44
N GLN A 38 -4.11 11.07 1.00
CA GLN A 38 -3.42 10.69 2.24
C GLN A 38 -4.34 10.78 3.45
N VAL A 39 -5.25 11.77 3.49
CA VAL A 39 -6.27 11.89 4.53
C VAL A 39 -7.25 10.71 4.47
N GLU A 40 -7.74 10.37 3.27
CA GLU A 40 -8.63 9.21 3.08
C GLU A 40 -7.96 7.90 3.48
N TRP A 41 -6.69 7.72 3.15
CA TRP A 41 -5.91 6.56 3.55
C TRP A 41 -5.76 6.50 5.08
N GLN A 42 -5.40 7.59 5.75
CA GLN A 42 -5.27 7.63 7.21
C GLN A 42 -6.61 7.32 7.92
N GLN A 43 -7.76 7.69 7.33
CA GLN A 43 -9.08 7.37 7.87
C GLN A 43 -9.43 5.88 7.79
N MET A 44 -8.68 5.09 7.02
CA MET A 44 -8.84 3.62 7.05
C MET A 44 -8.36 3.01 8.37
N GLU A 45 -7.38 3.62 9.04
CA GLU A 45 -6.77 3.23 10.32
C GLU A 45 -6.11 1.84 10.28
N THR A 46 -6.87 0.81 9.87
CA THR A 46 -6.41 -0.57 9.86
C THR A 46 -6.84 -1.31 8.59
N TYR A 47 -5.93 -2.05 8.02
CA TYR A 47 -6.14 -2.98 6.93
C TYR A 47 -5.20 -4.18 7.06
N ALA A 48 -5.50 -5.24 6.34
CA ALA A 48 -4.75 -6.48 6.42
C ALA A 48 -3.68 -6.57 5.34
N PHE A 49 -2.66 -7.36 5.59
CA PHE A 49 -1.65 -7.75 4.62
C PHE A 49 -1.64 -9.27 4.50
N ILE A 50 -1.86 -9.80 3.30
CA ILE A 50 -1.86 -11.25 3.04
C ILE A 50 -0.57 -11.61 2.32
N HIS A 51 0.31 -12.34 3.03
CA HIS A 51 1.48 -12.99 2.47
C HIS A 51 1.12 -14.42 2.09
N PHE A 52 1.00 -14.67 0.79
CA PHE A 52 0.66 -15.97 0.22
C PHE A 52 1.40 -16.17 -1.10
N GLY A 53 1.86 -17.38 -1.38
CA GLY A 53 2.61 -17.67 -2.61
C GLY A 53 3.38 -18.99 -2.53
N LEU A 54 4.38 -19.19 -3.39
CA LEU A 54 5.24 -20.37 -3.34
C LEU A 54 5.94 -20.53 -2.00
N ASN A 55 6.26 -19.44 -1.32
CA ASN A 55 6.90 -19.48 -0.01
C ASN A 55 6.05 -20.21 1.02
N THR A 56 4.71 -20.04 0.98
CA THR A 56 3.77 -20.80 1.83
C THR A 56 3.90 -22.31 1.65
N PHE A 57 4.12 -22.78 0.41
CA PHE A 57 4.21 -24.22 0.10
C PHE A 57 5.59 -24.81 0.36
N ASN A 58 6.60 -23.96 0.56
CA ASN A 58 7.98 -24.38 0.76
C ASN A 58 8.49 -24.07 2.17
N ASP A 59 7.62 -23.62 3.08
CA ASP A 59 7.98 -23.24 4.44
C ASP A 59 9.15 -22.23 4.48
N ARG A 60 9.03 -21.13 3.71
CA ARG A 60 10.07 -20.11 3.58
C ARG A 60 9.50 -18.71 3.71
N GLU A 61 10.26 -17.83 4.37
CA GLU A 61 9.98 -16.39 4.37
C GLU A 61 10.43 -15.77 3.04
N TRP A 62 11.64 -16.06 2.60
CA TRP A 62 12.22 -15.57 1.35
C TRP A 62 12.61 -16.72 0.44
N GLY A 63 11.76 -17.02 -0.53
CA GLY A 63 12.08 -17.99 -1.57
C GLY A 63 13.27 -17.53 -2.40
N TYR A 64 14.06 -18.49 -2.89
CA TYR A 64 15.30 -18.22 -3.63
C TYR A 64 15.05 -17.87 -5.12
N GLY A 65 13.84 -18.11 -5.62
CA GLY A 65 13.47 -17.94 -7.03
C GLY A 65 13.72 -19.18 -7.89
N ASP A 66 14.03 -20.32 -7.27
CA ASP A 66 14.36 -21.59 -7.92
C ASP A 66 13.29 -22.69 -7.76
N THR A 67 12.20 -22.39 -7.07
CA THR A 67 11.15 -23.36 -6.79
C THR A 67 10.33 -23.65 -8.06
N ASP A 68 10.03 -24.93 -8.33
CA ASP A 68 9.15 -25.31 -9.44
C ASP A 68 7.74 -24.71 -9.25
N PRO A 69 7.20 -23.92 -10.21
CA PRO A 69 5.83 -23.42 -10.18
C PRO A 69 4.76 -24.48 -9.91
N LYS A 70 5.04 -25.75 -10.25
CA LYS A 70 4.12 -26.87 -9.97
C LYS A 70 3.89 -27.12 -8.49
N THR A 71 4.73 -26.59 -7.61
CA THR A 71 4.54 -26.66 -6.16
C THR A 71 3.35 -25.81 -5.71
N PHE A 72 3.00 -24.76 -6.46
CA PHE A 72 1.83 -23.94 -6.17
C PHE A 72 0.53 -24.67 -6.56
N ASN A 73 -0.08 -25.35 -5.60
CA ASN A 73 -1.32 -26.10 -5.83
C ASN A 73 -2.27 -26.02 -4.62
N PRO A 74 -2.83 -24.84 -4.30
CA PRO A 74 -3.79 -24.73 -3.21
C PRO A 74 -5.06 -25.54 -3.51
N THR A 75 -5.50 -26.36 -2.54
CA THR A 75 -6.69 -27.22 -2.67
C THR A 75 -7.97 -26.51 -2.20
N ASN A 76 -7.86 -25.56 -1.29
CA ASN A 76 -8.99 -24.87 -0.64
C ASN A 76 -8.81 -23.35 -0.59
N LEU A 77 -8.19 -22.76 -1.62
CA LEU A 77 -8.10 -21.31 -1.67
C LEU A 77 -9.50 -20.71 -1.86
N ASP A 78 -9.90 -19.86 -0.91
CA ASP A 78 -11.18 -19.18 -0.88
C ASP A 78 -10.98 -17.70 -0.53
N CYS A 79 -10.83 -16.86 -1.55
CA CYS A 79 -10.65 -15.42 -1.38
C CYS A 79 -11.91 -14.73 -0.83
N GLU A 80 -13.10 -15.30 -1.01
CA GLU A 80 -14.32 -14.77 -0.40
C GLU A 80 -14.29 -14.99 1.12
N GLN A 81 -13.84 -16.16 1.58
CA GLN A 81 -13.69 -16.43 2.99
C GLN A 81 -12.66 -15.46 3.62
N TRP A 82 -11.55 -15.18 2.94
CA TRP A 82 -10.59 -14.19 3.40
C TRP A 82 -11.25 -12.82 3.56
N ALA A 83 -11.91 -12.32 2.52
CA ALA A 83 -12.59 -11.02 2.54
C ALA A 83 -13.64 -10.93 3.66
N GLN A 84 -14.49 -11.95 3.82
CA GLN A 84 -15.49 -12.00 4.89
C GLN A 84 -14.88 -11.98 6.28
N THR A 85 -13.76 -12.70 6.48
CA THR A 85 -13.05 -12.73 7.75
C THR A 85 -12.49 -11.35 8.10
N LEU A 86 -11.89 -10.68 7.12
CA LEU A 86 -11.34 -9.34 7.30
C LEU A 86 -12.41 -8.29 7.61
N VAL A 87 -13.56 -8.36 6.91
CA VAL A 87 -14.71 -7.50 7.23
C VAL A 87 -15.21 -7.73 8.65
N LYS A 88 -15.34 -8.99 9.08
CA LYS A 88 -15.74 -9.33 10.45
C LYS A 88 -14.73 -8.83 11.50
N ALA A 89 -13.45 -8.78 11.14
CA ALA A 89 -12.39 -8.21 11.97
C ALA A 89 -12.37 -6.68 11.99
N GLY A 90 -13.22 -6.02 11.21
CA GLY A 90 -13.29 -4.55 11.13
C GLY A 90 -12.26 -3.91 10.19
N MET A 91 -11.49 -4.70 9.44
CA MET A 91 -10.52 -4.20 8.47
C MET A 91 -11.21 -3.42 7.35
N LYS A 92 -10.55 -2.37 6.86
CA LYS A 92 -11.09 -1.49 5.80
C LYS A 92 -10.57 -1.85 4.41
N GLY A 93 -9.47 -2.58 4.34
CA GLY A 93 -8.83 -3.01 3.11
C GLY A 93 -7.91 -4.20 3.32
N VAL A 94 -7.33 -4.65 2.22
CA VAL A 94 -6.33 -5.72 2.20
C VAL A 94 -5.30 -5.48 1.11
N ILE A 95 -4.04 -5.70 1.44
CA ILE A 95 -2.91 -5.75 0.52
C ILE A 95 -2.58 -7.22 0.25
N LEU A 96 -2.39 -7.60 -1.02
CA LEU A 96 -1.93 -8.93 -1.41
C LEU A 96 -0.50 -8.87 -1.94
N THR A 97 0.37 -9.75 -1.48
CA THR A 97 1.68 -9.98 -2.12
C THR A 97 1.49 -10.58 -3.51
N ALA A 98 1.21 -9.74 -4.52
CA ALA A 98 1.02 -10.22 -5.89
C ALA A 98 2.28 -10.90 -6.43
N LYS A 99 3.47 -10.38 -6.10
CA LYS A 99 4.78 -11.00 -6.34
C LYS A 99 5.72 -10.65 -5.19
N HIS A 100 6.24 -11.64 -4.48
CA HIS A 100 7.28 -11.47 -3.47
C HIS A 100 8.69 -11.54 -4.08
N HIS A 101 9.76 -11.49 -3.28
CA HIS A 101 11.16 -11.48 -3.71
C HIS A 101 11.56 -12.71 -4.53
N ASP A 102 10.90 -13.85 -4.36
CA ASP A 102 11.12 -15.06 -5.14
C ASP A 102 10.76 -14.90 -6.63
N GLY A 103 9.97 -13.87 -6.98
CA GLY A 103 9.59 -13.55 -8.34
C GLY A 103 8.34 -14.25 -8.85
N PHE A 104 7.69 -15.12 -8.03
CA PHE A 104 6.50 -15.85 -8.46
C PHE A 104 5.27 -14.95 -8.51
N CYS A 105 4.63 -14.88 -9.69
CA CYS A 105 3.45 -14.06 -9.90
C CYS A 105 2.17 -14.81 -9.56
N LEU A 106 1.35 -14.27 -8.65
CA LEU A 106 0.03 -14.82 -8.27
C LEU A 106 -1.06 -14.56 -9.32
N TRP A 107 -0.72 -14.00 -10.44
CA TRP A 107 -1.59 -13.80 -11.61
C TRP A 107 -0.88 -14.31 -12.87
N PRO A 108 -1.63 -14.63 -13.94
CA PRO A 108 -1.07 -15.21 -15.17
C PRO A 108 -0.37 -14.13 -16.03
N PHE A 109 0.72 -13.55 -15.51
CA PHE A 109 1.49 -12.54 -16.22
C PHE A 109 2.21 -13.15 -17.44
N GLU A 110 2.01 -12.58 -18.64
CA GLU A 110 2.55 -13.10 -19.86
C GLU A 110 4.08 -12.94 -20.01
N GLY A 111 4.67 -12.02 -19.27
CA GLY A 111 6.11 -11.75 -19.31
C GLY A 111 6.99 -12.80 -18.65
N THR A 112 6.41 -13.81 -17.98
CA THR A 112 7.19 -14.87 -17.32
C THR A 112 6.42 -16.18 -17.25
N ASP A 113 7.18 -17.29 -17.25
CA ASP A 113 6.66 -18.61 -16.93
C ASP A 113 6.64 -18.89 -15.43
N TYR A 114 7.24 -18.02 -14.62
CA TYR A 114 7.27 -18.15 -13.16
C TYR A 114 6.02 -17.52 -12.54
N SER A 115 4.88 -18.15 -12.78
CA SER A 115 3.57 -17.67 -12.35
C SER A 115 2.56 -18.80 -12.20
N VAL A 116 1.38 -18.46 -11.67
CA VAL A 116 0.24 -19.39 -11.52
C VAL A 116 -0.17 -20.09 -12.82
N LYS A 117 0.12 -19.52 -13.99
CA LYS A 117 -0.21 -20.13 -15.28
C LYS A 117 0.54 -21.45 -15.53
N ASN A 118 1.69 -21.63 -14.92
CA ASN A 118 2.50 -22.86 -15.01
C ASN A 118 2.35 -23.77 -13.78
N SER A 119 1.42 -23.44 -12.89
CA SER A 119 1.04 -24.32 -11.77
C SER A 119 -0.08 -25.28 -12.16
N PRO A 120 -0.26 -26.42 -11.46
CA PRO A 120 -1.40 -27.30 -11.66
C PRO A 120 -2.72 -26.70 -11.14
N TRP A 121 -2.65 -25.65 -10.32
CA TRP A 121 -3.82 -25.02 -9.73
C TRP A 121 -4.77 -24.49 -10.80
N LYS A 122 -6.03 -24.95 -10.74
CA LYS A 122 -7.07 -24.64 -11.73
C LYS A 122 -6.62 -24.89 -13.19
N ASN A 123 -5.73 -25.87 -13.40
CA ASN A 123 -5.13 -26.19 -14.70
C ASN A 123 -4.42 -24.97 -15.35
N GLY A 124 -3.68 -24.19 -14.57
CA GLY A 124 -2.99 -22.97 -15.01
C GLY A 124 -3.88 -21.77 -15.29
N LYS A 125 -5.19 -21.85 -14.98
CA LYS A 125 -6.16 -20.76 -15.20
C LYS A 125 -6.48 -19.97 -13.93
N GLY A 126 -5.81 -20.28 -12.83
CA GLY A 126 -5.99 -19.58 -11.56
C GLY A 126 -5.44 -18.15 -11.62
N ASN A 127 -6.03 -17.25 -10.84
CA ASN A 127 -5.59 -15.88 -10.70
C ASN A 127 -5.98 -15.36 -9.31
N VAL A 128 -5.04 -15.44 -8.35
CA VAL A 128 -5.31 -15.05 -6.96
C VAL A 128 -5.60 -13.56 -6.85
N VAL A 129 -4.88 -12.74 -7.63
CA VAL A 129 -5.07 -11.28 -7.64
C VAL A 129 -6.50 -10.93 -8.05
N LYS A 130 -6.99 -11.55 -9.13
CA LYS A 130 -8.37 -11.37 -9.61
C LYS A 130 -9.39 -11.85 -8.58
N GLU A 131 -9.22 -13.06 -8.07
CA GLU A 131 -10.17 -13.67 -7.12
C GLU A 131 -10.29 -12.83 -5.85
N LEU A 132 -9.17 -12.32 -5.32
CA LEU A 132 -9.22 -11.48 -4.12
C LEU A 132 -9.78 -10.07 -4.43
N SER A 133 -9.42 -9.45 -5.56
CA SER A 133 -9.97 -8.14 -5.92
C SER A 133 -11.48 -8.17 -6.11
N GLU A 134 -12.01 -9.23 -6.74
CA GLU A 134 -13.46 -9.45 -6.92
C GLU A 134 -14.15 -9.71 -5.56
N ALA A 135 -13.54 -10.48 -4.68
CA ALA A 135 -14.04 -10.71 -3.32
C ALA A 135 -14.07 -9.40 -2.52
N CYS A 136 -13.01 -8.60 -2.58
CA CYS A 136 -12.97 -7.29 -1.93
C CYS A 136 -14.08 -6.38 -2.41
N LYS A 137 -14.31 -6.28 -3.72
CA LYS A 137 -15.42 -5.53 -4.32
C LYS A 137 -16.78 -6.01 -3.81
N LYS A 138 -16.98 -7.34 -3.74
CA LYS A 138 -18.24 -7.95 -3.27
C LYS A 138 -18.53 -7.64 -1.81
N TYR A 139 -17.52 -7.63 -0.95
CA TYR A 139 -17.68 -7.46 0.50
C TYR A 139 -17.36 -6.04 1.00
N GLY A 140 -17.09 -5.10 0.11
CA GLY A 140 -16.89 -3.69 0.46
C GLY A 140 -15.52 -3.39 1.09
N LEU A 141 -14.52 -4.24 0.87
CA LEU A 141 -13.12 -3.98 1.22
C LEU A 141 -12.42 -3.17 0.12
N LYS A 142 -11.51 -2.30 0.48
CA LYS A 142 -10.54 -1.74 -0.46
C LYS A 142 -9.46 -2.78 -0.77
N PHE A 143 -9.05 -2.85 -2.03
CA PHE A 143 -8.01 -3.78 -2.49
C PHE A 143 -6.70 -3.04 -2.77
N ALA A 144 -5.58 -3.66 -2.48
CA ALA A 144 -4.25 -3.15 -2.77
C ALA A 144 -3.28 -4.28 -3.14
N VAL A 145 -2.17 -3.91 -3.75
CA VAL A 145 -1.15 -4.86 -4.21
C VAL A 145 0.23 -4.50 -3.66
N TYR A 146 0.94 -5.53 -3.24
CA TYR A 146 2.38 -5.48 -3.01
C TYR A 146 3.07 -6.07 -4.25
N LEU A 147 4.04 -5.35 -4.78
CA LEU A 147 4.89 -5.81 -5.87
C LEU A 147 6.35 -5.61 -5.48
N SER A 148 7.03 -6.71 -5.14
CA SER A 148 8.46 -6.65 -4.83
C SER A 148 9.24 -6.10 -6.02
N PRO A 149 10.02 -5.02 -5.84
CA PRO A 149 10.94 -4.57 -6.86
C PRO A 149 12.10 -5.55 -7.06
N TRP A 150 12.52 -6.23 -6.00
CA TRP A 150 13.52 -7.30 -6.07
C TRP A 150 12.90 -8.57 -6.67
N ASP A 151 13.63 -9.21 -7.58
CA ASP A 151 13.20 -10.44 -8.24
C ASP A 151 14.37 -11.42 -8.32
N ARG A 152 14.33 -12.42 -7.45
CA ARG A 152 15.39 -13.44 -7.32
C ARG A 152 15.35 -14.50 -8.41
N HIS A 153 14.26 -14.54 -9.20
CA HIS A 153 14.09 -15.47 -10.32
C HIS A 153 14.68 -14.90 -11.62
N GLN A 154 14.47 -13.60 -11.87
CA GLN A 154 14.77 -13.01 -13.16
C GLN A 154 16.26 -12.89 -13.47
N ALA A 155 16.65 -13.46 -14.65
CA ALA A 155 18.03 -13.45 -15.12
C ALA A 155 18.62 -12.05 -15.26
N ASN A 156 17.78 -11.06 -15.63
CA ASN A 156 18.22 -9.69 -15.88
C ASN A 156 18.12 -8.77 -14.66
N TYR A 157 17.72 -9.27 -13.47
CA TYR A 157 17.67 -8.42 -12.30
C TYR A 157 19.04 -7.77 -12.01
N GLY A 158 19.04 -6.51 -11.68
CA GLY A 158 20.26 -5.71 -11.45
C GLY A 158 20.82 -5.06 -12.71
N THR A 159 20.22 -5.30 -13.90
CA THR A 159 20.58 -4.63 -15.14
C THR A 159 19.42 -3.78 -15.68
N PRO A 160 19.64 -2.82 -16.60
CA PRO A 160 18.59 -2.01 -17.19
C PRO A 160 17.49 -2.81 -17.90
N GLU A 161 17.80 -4.00 -18.41
CA GLU A 161 16.88 -4.87 -19.14
C GLU A 161 15.78 -5.47 -18.26
N TYR A 162 15.95 -5.46 -16.94
CA TYR A 162 14.91 -5.85 -15.99
C TYR A 162 13.77 -4.84 -15.89
N LEU A 163 14.05 -3.55 -16.05
CA LEU A 163 13.11 -2.48 -15.78
C LEU A 163 11.83 -2.54 -16.64
N PRO A 164 11.89 -2.78 -17.96
CA PRO A 164 10.68 -2.95 -18.77
C PRO A 164 9.77 -4.07 -18.27
N TYR A 165 10.35 -5.18 -17.80
CA TYR A 165 9.60 -6.29 -17.21
C TYR A 165 8.89 -5.89 -15.93
N PHE A 166 9.58 -5.21 -15.01
CA PHE A 166 9.00 -4.71 -13.77
C PHE A 166 7.88 -3.69 -14.00
N TYR A 167 8.09 -2.76 -14.94
CA TYR A 167 7.05 -1.78 -15.30
C TYR A 167 5.84 -2.42 -15.96
N ALA A 168 6.03 -3.46 -16.76
CA ALA A 168 4.93 -4.20 -17.37
C ALA A 168 4.09 -4.95 -16.31
N GLN A 169 4.73 -5.54 -15.30
CA GLN A 169 4.03 -6.14 -14.16
C GLN A 169 3.18 -5.11 -13.41
N LEU A 170 3.77 -3.96 -13.11
CA LEU A 170 3.07 -2.89 -12.41
C LEU A 170 1.89 -2.38 -13.23
N HIS A 171 2.09 -2.11 -14.53
CA HIS A 171 1.04 -1.66 -15.44
C HIS A 171 -0.12 -2.67 -15.49
N ASP A 172 0.18 -3.96 -15.60
CA ASP A 172 -0.83 -5.02 -15.65
C ASP A 172 -1.67 -5.07 -14.36
N LEU A 173 -1.02 -4.99 -13.19
CA LEU A 173 -1.71 -4.94 -11.90
C LEU A 173 -2.59 -3.70 -11.73
N LEU A 174 -2.17 -2.56 -12.25
CA LEU A 174 -2.91 -1.30 -12.11
C LEU A 174 -4.10 -1.19 -13.07
N THR A 175 -4.10 -1.94 -14.18
CA THR A 175 -5.12 -1.79 -15.24
C THR A 175 -6.20 -2.87 -15.20
N ASN A 176 -5.89 -4.09 -14.72
CA ASN A 176 -6.76 -5.25 -14.93
C ASN A 176 -7.56 -5.70 -13.70
N TYR A 177 -7.29 -5.16 -12.52
CA TYR A 177 -7.86 -5.68 -11.26
C TYR A 177 -8.72 -4.66 -10.50
N GLY A 178 -9.14 -3.58 -11.16
CA GLY A 178 -9.96 -2.52 -10.59
C GLY A 178 -9.16 -1.50 -9.79
N PRO A 179 -9.84 -0.65 -9.01
CA PRO A 179 -9.16 0.38 -8.24
C PRO A 179 -8.34 -0.21 -7.10
N VAL A 180 -7.14 0.30 -6.90
CA VAL A 180 -6.28 -0.04 -5.76
C VAL A 180 -6.15 1.17 -4.85
N PHE A 181 -6.18 0.95 -3.52
CA PHE A 181 -6.01 2.06 -2.57
C PHE A 181 -4.54 2.33 -2.27
N GLU A 182 -3.68 1.32 -2.50
CA GLU A 182 -2.25 1.39 -2.21
C GLU A 182 -1.45 0.47 -3.12
N VAL A 183 -0.24 0.90 -3.49
CA VAL A 183 0.78 0.04 -4.10
C VAL A 183 1.98 0.01 -3.19
N TRP A 184 2.34 -1.18 -2.75
CA TRP A 184 3.36 -1.41 -1.76
C TRP A 184 4.66 -1.92 -2.38
N PHE A 185 5.73 -1.13 -2.30
CA PHE A 185 7.06 -1.49 -2.78
C PHE A 185 7.99 -1.77 -1.61
N ASP A 186 8.48 -2.99 -1.54
CA ASP A 186 9.40 -3.43 -0.50
C ASP A 186 10.78 -2.77 -0.62
N GLY A 187 11.36 -2.43 0.53
CA GLY A 187 12.69 -1.86 0.62
C GLY A 187 13.83 -2.88 0.52
N ALA A 188 13.54 -4.18 0.67
CA ALA A 188 14.53 -5.22 0.48
C ALA A 188 14.89 -5.37 -1.00
N ASN A 189 16.12 -5.08 -1.33
CA ASN A 189 16.59 -4.96 -2.71
C ASN A 189 18.02 -5.46 -2.86
N GLY A 190 18.18 -6.46 -3.73
CA GLY A 190 19.48 -7.06 -3.99
C GLY A 190 19.90 -8.08 -2.92
N GLY A 191 20.79 -8.95 -3.29
CA GLY A 191 21.27 -10.06 -2.50
C GLY A 191 21.44 -11.31 -3.35
N ASP A 192 21.47 -12.46 -2.67
CA ASP A 192 21.55 -13.77 -3.32
C ASP A 192 20.24 -14.12 -4.04
N GLY A 193 20.33 -14.90 -5.10
CA GLY A 193 19.18 -15.34 -5.86
C GLY A 193 19.51 -16.37 -6.94
N TRP A 194 18.45 -16.97 -7.50
CA TRP A 194 18.55 -17.91 -8.61
C TRP A 194 19.00 -17.23 -9.91
N TYR A 195 18.43 -16.06 -10.21
CA TYR A 195 18.74 -15.22 -11.36
C TYR A 195 18.90 -15.99 -12.68
N GLY A 196 17.88 -16.80 -13.02
CA GLY A 196 17.89 -17.62 -14.22
C GLY A 196 18.91 -18.76 -14.23
N GLY A 197 19.38 -19.20 -13.06
CA GLY A 197 20.36 -20.26 -12.88
C GLY A 197 21.78 -19.78 -12.61
N ALA A 198 22.03 -18.47 -12.62
CA ALA A 198 23.34 -17.91 -12.28
C ALA A 198 23.76 -18.17 -10.83
N LYS A 199 22.80 -18.24 -9.90
CA LYS A 199 23.04 -18.44 -8.45
C LYS A 199 24.07 -17.44 -7.93
N ASP A 200 23.76 -16.19 -8.08
CA ASP A 200 24.66 -15.06 -7.89
C ASP A 200 24.21 -14.16 -6.73
N ILE A 201 25.05 -13.20 -6.36
CA ILE A 201 24.70 -12.09 -5.46
C ILE A 201 24.69 -10.83 -6.31
N ARG A 202 23.55 -10.13 -6.34
CA ARG A 202 23.39 -8.90 -7.11
C ARG A 202 23.11 -7.73 -6.18
N THR A 203 23.81 -6.63 -6.42
CA THR A 203 23.62 -5.36 -5.72
C THR A 203 23.16 -4.31 -6.72
N ILE A 204 22.36 -3.36 -6.25
CA ILE A 204 21.84 -2.26 -7.05
C ILE A 204 22.05 -0.92 -6.33
N ASP A 205 22.04 0.16 -7.08
CA ASP A 205 21.83 1.50 -6.52
C ASP A 205 20.35 1.66 -6.15
N ARG A 206 20.02 1.41 -4.89
CA ARG A 206 18.63 1.41 -4.39
C ARG A 206 17.89 2.71 -4.68
N LYS A 207 18.59 3.83 -4.72
CA LYS A 207 18.00 5.14 -4.97
C LYS A 207 17.60 5.35 -6.43
N ASN A 208 18.42 4.89 -7.38
CA ASN A 208 18.29 5.29 -8.77
C ASN A 208 17.90 4.14 -9.72
N TYR A 209 18.22 2.89 -9.37
CA TYR A 209 18.07 1.74 -10.29
C TYR A 209 16.66 1.62 -10.86
N TYR A 210 15.63 1.65 -10.03
CA TYR A 210 14.25 1.43 -10.48
C TYR A 210 13.61 2.64 -11.17
N ASN A 211 14.26 3.81 -11.17
CA ASN A 211 13.70 5.05 -11.69
C ASN A 211 12.29 5.33 -11.12
N TYR A 212 12.20 5.43 -9.81
CA TYR A 212 10.93 5.66 -9.11
C TYR A 212 10.12 6.87 -9.62
N PRO A 213 10.71 7.98 -10.08
CA PRO A 213 9.92 9.05 -10.71
C PRO A 213 9.02 8.55 -11.84
N ARG A 214 9.51 7.67 -12.72
CA ARG A 214 8.70 7.05 -13.79
C ARG A 214 7.58 6.15 -13.24
N ILE A 215 7.85 5.44 -12.14
CA ILE A 215 6.85 4.60 -11.46
C ILE A 215 5.73 5.49 -10.91
N TYR A 216 6.08 6.63 -10.31
CA TYR A 216 5.11 7.58 -9.75
C TYR A 216 4.23 8.20 -10.84
N GLU A 217 4.84 8.63 -11.96
CA GLU A 217 4.09 9.12 -13.13
C GLU A 217 3.10 8.08 -13.67
N MET A 218 3.50 6.81 -13.75
CA MET A 218 2.63 5.72 -14.17
C MET A 218 1.46 5.54 -13.19
N LEU A 219 1.72 5.50 -11.89
CA LEU A 219 0.70 5.37 -10.85
C LEU A 219 -0.28 6.54 -10.86
N ASP A 220 0.21 7.76 -10.90
CA ASP A 220 -0.63 8.96 -10.95
C ASP A 220 -1.51 9.01 -12.22
N SER A 221 -1.01 8.46 -13.34
CA SER A 221 -1.78 8.39 -14.59
C SER A 221 -2.89 7.33 -14.55
N ILE A 222 -2.63 6.15 -13.96
CA ILE A 222 -3.54 4.99 -14.01
C ILE A 222 -4.44 4.92 -12.77
N GLN A 223 -3.86 5.19 -11.59
CA GLN A 223 -4.51 5.07 -10.28
C GLN A 223 -4.22 6.30 -9.41
N PRO A 224 -4.70 7.50 -9.79
CA PRO A 224 -4.33 8.77 -9.12
C PRO A 224 -4.69 8.82 -7.63
N GLN A 225 -5.64 7.99 -7.19
CA GLN A 225 -6.07 7.90 -5.79
C GLN A 225 -5.25 6.90 -4.96
N ALA A 226 -4.40 6.10 -5.62
CA ALA A 226 -3.59 5.13 -4.89
C ALA A 226 -2.51 5.83 -4.06
N ILE A 227 -2.31 5.32 -2.85
CA ILE A 227 -1.16 5.68 -2.02
C ILE A 227 0.04 4.84 -2.49
N ILE A 228 1.20 5.45 -2.52
CA ILE A 228 2.45 4.79 -2.86
C ILE A 228 3.23 4.58 -1.56
N PHE A 229 3.35 3.33 -1.16
CA PHE A 229 4.22 2.93 -0.06
C PHE A 229 5.62 2.62 -0.58
N SER A 230 6.60 3.14 0.10
CA SER A 230 7.98 2.66 0.12
C SER A 230 8.64 3.10 1.42
N ASP A 231 9.90 2.72 1.69
CA ASP A 231 10.58 3.20 2.89
C ASP A 231 10.59 4.73 3.00
N GLY A 232 10.68 5.43 1.88
CA GLY A 232 10.75 6.89 1.83
C GLY A 232 9.52 7.60 1.24
N GLY A 233 8.43 6.91 1.03
CA GLY A 233 7.23 7.49 0.43
C GLY A 233 7.19 7.38 -1.10
N PRO A 234 6.46 8.25 -1.80
CA PRO A 234 5.96 9.58 -1.38
C PRO A 234 4.58 9.58 -0.71
N GLY A 235 3.76 8.55 -0.85
CA GLY A 235 2.39 8.52 -0.29
C GLY A 235 2.39 8.27 1.21
N CYS A 236 2.99 7.19 1.63
CA CYS A 236 3.31 6.85 3.01
C CYS A 236 4.69 6.19 3.08
N ARG A 237 5.27 6.10 4.27
CA ARG A 237 6.58 5.51 4.49
C ARG A 237 6.51 4.35 5.46
N TRP A 238 7.46 3.44 5.37
CA TRP A 238 7.69 2.47 6.42
C TRP A 238 8.04 3.14 7.75
N VAL A 239 7.50 2.61 8.87
CA VAL A 239 7.78 3.15 10.22
C VAL A 239 9.20 2.83 10.71
N GLY A 240 9.99 2.10 9.93
CA GLY A 240 11.38 1.78 10.25
C GLY A 240 11.59 0.51 11.07
N ASN A 241 10.53 -0.26 11.34
CA ASN A 241 10.60 -1.56 11.99
C ASN A 241 9.32 -2.38 11.75
N GLU A 242 9.43 -3.70 11.90
CA GLU A 242 8.33 -4.67 11.81
C GLU A 242 7.85 -5.14 13.21
N LYS A 243 8.15 -4.37 14.26
CA LYS A 243 7.84 -4.75 15.64
C LYS A 243 6.53 -4.14 16.14
N GLY A 244 5.85 -3.35 15.30
CA GLY A 244 4.55 -2.77 15.60
C GLY A 244 4.60 -1.54 16.49
N PHE A 245 5.66 -0.73 16.44
CA PHE A 245 5.72 0.53 17.20
C PHE A 245 6.33 1.67 16.39
N ALA A 246 5.85 2.87 16.69
CA ALA A 246 6.44 4.13 16.23
C ALA A 246 7.26 4.79 17.34
N GLY A 247 8.00 5.85 17.01
CA GLY A 247 8.64 6.69 18.01
C GLY A 247 7.61 7.38 18.94
N ALA A 248 8.03 7.76 20.15
CA ALA A 248 7.18 8.49 21.09
C ALA A 248 6.61 9.78 20.47
N THR A 249 7.36 10.42 19.58
CA THR A 249 6.90 11.44 18.65
C THR A 249 7.19 10.95 17.25
N ASN A 250 6.16 10.78 16.43
CA ASN A 250 6.30 10.39 15.03
C ASN A 250 5.77 11.52 14.15
N TRP A 251 6.69 12.23 13.48
CA TRP A 251 6.34 13.29 12.56
C TRP A 251 5.94 12.70 11.21
N SER A 252 4.82 13.14 10.66
CA SER A 252 4.44 12.83 9.29
C SER A 252 5.25 13.62 8.25
N PHE A 253 6.37 14.20 8.63
CA PHE A 253 7.22 15.01 7.77
C PHE A 253 8.52 14.29 7.45
N LEU A 254 8.95 14.37 6.20
CA LEU A 254 10.29 14.00 5.76
C LEU A 254 10.94 15.16 4.99
N ARG A 255 12.26 15.20 4.98
CA ARG A 255 13.04 16.11 4.13
C ARG A 255 13.05 15.55 2.72
N LYS A 256 12.36 16.24 1.81
CA LYS A 256 12.25 15.83 0.40
C LYS A 256 13.63 15.68 -0.23
N GLY A 257 13.87 14.53 -0.88
CA GLY A 257 15.12 14.23 -1.59
C GLY A 257 16.23 13.62 -0.72
N GLU A 258 16.11 13.65 0.61
CA GLU A 258 17.04 12.94 1.52
C GLU A 258 16.61 11.48 1.70
N VAL A 259 15.31 11.24 1.83
CA VAL A 259 14.73 9.90 1.98
C VAL A 259 14.22 9.40 0.64
N HIS A 260 14.40 8.13 0.36
CA HIS A 260 14.07 7.50 -0.92
C HIS A 260 13.65 6.03 -0.72
N PRO A 261 13.02 5.36 -1.69
CA PRO A 261 12.79 3.93 -1.62
C PRO A 261 14.10 3.15 -1.40
N GLY A 262 14.05 2.12 -0.57
CA GLY A 262 15.25 1.38 -0.15
C GLY A 262 16.14 2.12 0.88
N TYR A 263 15.59 3.14 1.54
CA TYR A 263 16.30 3.89 2.60
C TYR A 263 16.41 3.05 3.87
N ASP A 264 17.61 2.94 4.44
CA ASP A 264 17.91 1.98 5.49
C ASP A 264 18.08 2.59 6.90
N LYS A 265 17.88 3.90 7.03
CA LYS A 265 18.01 4.57 8.33
C LYS A 265 16.71 4.49 9.14
N SER A 266 16.46 3.33 9.71
CA SER A 266 15.25 3.00 10.48
C SER A 266 14.87 4.04 11.53
N TYR A 267 15.88 4.64 12.21
CA TYR A 267 15.62 5.68 13.22
C TYR A 267 14.92 6.91 12.61
N GLU A 268 15.42 7.40 11.45
CA GLU A 268 14.81 8.57 10.80
C GLU A 268 13.40 8.25 10.30
N LEU A 269 13.16 7.05 9.78
CA LEU A 269 11.85 6.59 9.36
C LEU A 269 10.87 6.48 10.55
N GLN A 270 11.37 6.00 11.70
CA GLN A 270 10.57 5.81 12.90
C GLN A 270 10.09 7.13 13.51
N TYR A 271 10.91 8.17 13.49
CA TYR A 271 10.59 9.45 14.12
C TYR A 271 10.11 10.51 13.12
N GLY A 272 10.50 10.41 11.85
CA GLY A 272 10.33 11.47 10.86
C GLY A 272 11.21 12.70 11.17
N HIS A 273 10.99 13.77 10.43
CA HIS A 273 11.79 15.00 10.56
C HIS A 273 10.93 16.17 11.03
N PRO A 274 11.16 16.77 12.20
CA PRO A 274 10.34 17.89 12.68
C PRO A 274 10.43 19.13 11.77
N ASP A 275 11.51 19.25 11.00
CA ASP A 275 11.76 20.30 10.00
C ASP A 275 11.53 19.82 8.55
N GLY A 276 10.83 18.69 8.38
CA GLY A 276 10.52 18.14 7.06
C GLY A 276 9.61 19.05 6.25
N ASN A 277 9.76 18.98 4.94
CA ASN A 277 9.05 19.82 3.98
C ASN A 277 8.13 19.03 3.02
N GLN A 278 7.94 17.75 3.30
CA GLN A 278 7.01 16.88 2.59
C GLN A 278 6.19 16.08 3.61
N TRP A 279 4.86 15.99 3.40
CA TRP A 279 3.99 15.15 4.23
C TRP A 279 4.10 13.71 3.77
N VAL A 280 4.62 12.83 4.62
CA VAL A 280 4.78 11.38 4.36
C VAL A 280 4.49 10.65 5.67
N PRO A 281 3.23 10.31 5.95
CA PRO A 281 2.85 9.61 7.17
C PRO A 281 3.47 8.22 7.23
N ALA A 282 3.71 7.71 8.44
CA ALA A 282 4.25 6.37 8.63
C ALA A 282 3.15 5.31 8.60
N GLU A 283 3.42 4.21 7.94
CA GLU A 283 2.70 2.96 8.04
C GLU A 283 3.45 2.01 8.97
N CYS A 284 2.72 1.34 9.83
CA CYS A 284 3.24 0.36 10.76
C CYS A 284 2.77 -1.03 10.34
N ASP A 285 3.63 -1.78 9.69
CA ASP A 285 3.41 -3.16 9.32
C ASP A 285 3.90 -4.09 10.43
N VAL A 286 3.09 -5.09 10.77
CA VAL A 286 3.39 -6.05 11.82
C VAL A 286 2.73 -7.38 11.54
N SER A 287 3.50 -8.46 11.69
CA SER A 287 2.94 -9.81 11.55
C SER A 287 2.23 -10.25 12.84
N ILE A 288 1.12 -10.96 12.68
CA ILE A 288 0.34 -11.49 13.82
C ILE A 288 0.90 -12.81 14.38
N ARG A 289 1.97 -13.33 13.79
CA ARG A 289 2.70 -14.54 14.17
C ARG A 289 4.17 -14.41 13.81
N PRO A 290 5.06 -15.32 14.23
CA PRO A 290 6.44 -15.33 13.75
C PRO A 290 6.47 -15.50 12.22
N GLY A 291 7.20 -14.59 11.54
CA GLY A 291 7.28 -14.54 10.08
C GLY A 291 6.06 -13.90 9.39
N TRP A 292 6.21 -13.59 8.10
CA TRP A 292 5.17 -13.01 7.26
C TRP A 292 4.34 -14.09 6.57
N PHE A 293 4.99 -15.12 6.02
CA PHE A 293 4.31 -16.28 5.46
C PHE A 293 3.83 -17.23 6.55
N TYR A 294 2.84 -18.06 6.22
CA TYR A 294 2.40 -19.13 7.09
C TYR A 294 3.47 -20.23 7.15
N HIS A 295 3.81 -20.64 8.36
CA HIS A 295 4.65 -21.79 8.68
C HIS A 295 3.80 -22.79 9.47
N PRO A 296 3.84 -24.12 9.15
CA PRO A 296 3.07 -25.14 9.83
C PRO A 296 3.51 -25.39 11.28
#